data_0ef3e4c28c9dd0f02e080a24f7bce631
#
_entry.id   0ef3e4c28c9dd0f02e080a24f7bce631
#
_cell.length_a   1.000
_cell.length_b   1.000
_cell.length_c   1.000
_cell.angle_alpha   90.00
_cell.angle_beta   90.00
_cell.angle_gamma   90.00
#
_symmetry.space_group_name_H-M   'P 1'
#
loop_
_entity.id
_entity.type
_entity.pdbx_description
1 polymer ?
#
loop_
_entity_poly.entity_id
_entity_poly.type
_entity_poly.pdbx_seq_one_letter_code
_entity_poly.pdbx_strand_id
1 'polypeptide(L)'
;HDITEDIEFGDLPGLKKFKVEVQGFQEIYNLACPTAPKDYAKFPVKTAVANSVGVVNSLEWAKKYKARYLLTSTSAVYGKPPENGEPVKENYYGLLDFLGPRAGYNEGKRFAETLVTTYQDAYQLNTSIARIFSTYGPRMLQHSGRQVPDFIRNAVDNKEIEIAGDEQSVLTFCYVKDAVEGLIALMASEISDPINIGSEQALTMTEVAKKVIEITNSSSTLSYTNKYAYTMQPAIPDISKAKEELNWFPLVSIDEGLKSAAEFYKSTAFLRRP
;
A
#
# COMPACT_ATOMS: atom_id res chain seq x y z
N HIS A 1 -0.03 -19.76 -0.16
CA HIS A 1 1.29 -20.12 -0.67
C HIS A 1 2.24 -18.93 -0.61
N ASP A 2 3.52 -19.17 -0.41
CA ASP A 2 4.55 -18.13 -0.39
C ASP A 2 4.99 -17.84 -1.83
N ILE A 3 4.91 -16.59 -2.28
CA ILE A 3 5.24 -16.20 -3.66
C ILE A 3 6.73 -16.41 -4.00
N THR A 4 7.57 -16.62 -2.98
CA THR A 4 9.01 -16.88 -3.16
C THR A 4 9.34 -18.35 -3.42
N GLU A 5 8.35 -19.21 -3.34
CA GLU A 5 8.47 -20.64 -3.64
C GLU A 5 7.86 -20.94 -5.02
N ASP A 6 8.31 -22.01 -5.64
CA ASP A 6 7.72 -22.49 -6.88
C ASP A 6 6.26 -22.93 -6.67
N ILE A 7 5.37 -22.49 -7.56
CA ILE A 7 3.95 -22.82 -7.52
C ILE A 7 3.58 -23.64 -8.76
N GLU A 8 3.23 -24.90 -8.55
CA GLU A 8 2.52 -25.70 -9.54
C GLU A 8 1.01 -25.50 -9.34
N PHE A 9 0.40 -24.66 -10.20
CA PHE A 9 -1.01 -24.28 -10.07
C PHE A 9 -1.96 -25.49 -10.15
N GLY A 10 -1.56 -26.56 -10.87
CA GLY A 10 -2.30 -27.81 -10.95
C GLY A 10 -2.43 -28.55 -9.61
N ASP A 11 -1.50 -28.32 -8.69
CA ASP A 11 -1.49 -28.96 -7.38
C ASP A 11 -2.34 -28.21 -6.34
N LEU A 12 -2.78 -27.00 -6.65
CA LEU A 12 -3.63 -26.22 -5.78
C LEU A 12 -5.10 -26.65 -5.90
N PRO A 13 -5.70 -27.33 -4.89
CA PRO A 13 -7.04 -27.92 -5.02
C PRO A 13 -8.13 -26.92 -5.45
N GLY A 14 -8.01 -25.66 -4.99
CA GLY A 14 -8.94 -24.58 -5.35
C GLY A 14 -8.86 -24.14 -6.82
N LEU A 15 -7.74 -24.36 -7.50
CA LEU A 15 -7.48 -23.91 -8.86
C LEU A 15 -7.71 -24.97 -9.92
N LYS A 16 -7.70 -26.26 -9.57
CA LYS A 16 -7.98 -27.38 -10.52
C LYS A 16 -9.29 -27.19 -11.29
N LYS A 17 -10.34 -26.73 -10.62
CA LYS A 17 -11.66 -26.47 -11.25
C LYS A 17 -11.61 -25.40 -12.34
N PHE A 18 -10.67 -24.47 -12.28
CA PHE A 18 -10.52 -23.39 -13.26
C PHE A 18 -9.62 -23.75 -14.42
N LYS A 19 -9.04 -24.96 -14.46
CA LYS A 19 -8.14 -25.43 -15.52
C LYS A 19 -7.01 -24.44 -15.84
N VAL A 20 -6.44 -23.82 -14.80
CA VAL A 20 -5.42 -22.76 -14.93
C VAL A 20 -4.23 -23.18 -15.77
N GLU A 21 -3.83 -24.45 -15.71
CA GLU A 21 -2.74 -25.01 -16.54
C GLU A 21 -3.00 -24.89 -18.04
N VAL A 22 -4.29 -24.95 -18.44
CA VAL A 22 -4.71 -24.91 -19.86
C VAL A 22 -5.13 -23.50 -20.28
N GLN A 23 -5.89 -22.82 -19.43
CA GLN A 23 -6.48 -21.50 -19.74
C GLN A 23 -5.57 -20.34 -19.38
N GLY A 24 -4.63 -20.54 -18.44
CA GLY A 24 -3.76 -19.49 -17.91
C GLY A 24 -4.48 -18.42 -17.11
N PHE A 25 -3.78 -17.31 -16.96
CA PHE A 25 -4.29 -16.09 -16.34
C PHE A 25 -4.34 -14.98 -17.38
N GLN A 26 -5.33 -14.10 -17.30
CA GLN A 26 -5.42 -12.89 -18.12
C GLN A 26 -4.74 -11.70 -17.43
N GLU A 27 -4.84 -11.65 -16.10
CA GLU A 27 -4.36 -10.55 -15.27
C GLU A 27 -3.68 -11.08 -14.01
N ILE A 28 -2.59 -10.45 -13.63
CA ILE A 28 -1.87 -10.72 -12.38
C ILE A 28 -1.68 -9.41 -11.62
N TYR A 29 -2.34 -9.29 -10.47
CA TYR A 29 -2.13 -8.20 -9.51
C TYR A 29 -1.15 -8.68 -8.45
N ASN A 30 0.10 -8.22 -8.49
CA ASN A 30 1.07 -8.56 -7.47
C ASN A 30 1.01 -7.58 -6.29
N LEU A 31 0.34 -8.02 -5.21
CA LEU A 31 0.26 -7.31 -3.94
C LEU A 31 1.10 -8.00 -2.84
N ALA A 32 1.84 -9.04 -3.19
CA ALA A 32 2.51 -9.91 -2.23
C ALA A 32 3.81 -9.32 -1.70
N CYS A 33 3.73 -8.69 -0.53
CA CYS A 33 4.90 -8.22 0.23
C CYS A 33 4.49 -7.91 1.67
N PRO A 34 5.35 -8.15 2.68
CA PRO A 34 5.18 -7.56 4.01
C PRO A 34 5.25 -6.03 3.91
N THR A 35 4.13 -5.33 4.16
CA THR A 35 4.03 -3.87 3.98
C THR A 35 3.82 -3.11 5.29
N ALA A 36 3.44 -3.80 6.36
CA ALA A 36 3.23 -3.18 7.65
C ALA A 36 4.57 -2.94 8.37
N PRO A 37 4.74 -1.80 9.07
CA PRO A 37 6.00 -1.47 9.75
C PRO A 37 6.52 -2.56 10.66
N LYS A 38 5.64 -3.21 11.43
CA LYS A 38 6.04 -4.33 12.30
C LYS A 38 6.45 -5.58 11.54
N ASP A 39 5.84 -5.82 10.37
CA ASP A 39 6.12 -7.04 9.59
C ASP A 39 7.47 -6.96 8.90
N TYR A 40 7.78 -5.87 8.18
CA TYR A 40 9.09 -5.76 7.55
C TYR A 40 10.23 -5.57 8.55
N ALA A 41 9.96 -5.00 9.74
CA ALA A 41 10.94 -4.96 10.82
C ALA A 41 11.20 -6.36 11.42
N LYS A 42 10.15 -7.19 11.54
CA LYS A 42 10.25 -8.56 12.06
C LYS A 42 10.81 -9.54 11.04
N PHE A 43 10.53 -9.33 9.75
CA PHE A 43 10.88 -10.25 8.67
C PHE A 43 11.65 -9.54 7.54
N PRO A 44 12.81 -8.89 7.83
CA PRO A 44 13.49 -8.05 6.84
C PRO A 44 13.97 -8.85 5.61
N VAL A 45 14.50 -10.06 5.83
CA VAL A 45 14.95 -10.93 4.73
C VAL A 45 13.77 -11.37 3.86
N LYS A 46 12.66 -11.82 4.47
CA LYS A 46 11.45 -12.20 3.71
C LYS A 46 10.91 -11.03 2.90
N THR A 47 10.98 -9.82 3.44
CA THR A 47 10.56 -8.61 2.73
C THR A 47 11.41 -8.34 1.49
N ALA A 48 12.73 -8.45 1.61
CA ALA A 48 13.63 -8.30 0.47
C ALA A 48 13.42 -9.39 -0.60
N VAL A 49 13.29 -10.65 -0.16
CA VAL A 49 13.09 -11.81 -1.06
C VAL A 49 11.73 -11.76 -1.75
N ALA A 50 10.66 -11.33 -1.07
CA ALA A 50 9.35 -11.14 -1.69
C ALA A 50 9.36 -10.08 -2.81
N ASN A 51 10.15 -9.01 -2.65
CA ASN A 51 10.31 -7.95 -3.65
C ASN A 51 11.35 -8.26 -4.75
N SER A 52 12.04 -9.37 -4.68
CA SER A 52 12.99 -9.85 -5.69
C SER A 52 12.53 -11.17 -6.29
N VAL A 53 12.80 -12.29 -5.63
CA VAL A 53 12.42 -13.64 -6.09
C VAL A 53 10.91 -13.76 -6.33
N GLY A 54 10.07 -13.26 -5.39
CA GLY A 54 8.61 -13.30 -5.56
C GLY A 54 8.12 -12.50 -6.76
N VAL A 55 8.77 -11.37 -7.07
CA VAL A 55 8.44 -10.59 -8.26
C VAL A 55 8.87 -11.33 -9.53
N VAL A 56 10.07 -11.91 -9.56
CA VAL A 56 10.55 -12.73 -10.70
C VAL A 56 9.59 -13.90 -10.95
N ASN A 57 9.21 -14.67 -9.92
CA ASN A 57 8.29 -15.79 -10.07
C ASN A 57 6.96 -15.36 -10.69
N SER A 58 6.39 -14.24 -10.20
CA SER A 58 5.10 -13.74 -10.73
C SER A 58 5.23 -13.16 -12.15
N LEU A 59 6.36 -12.58 -12.52
CA LEU A 59 6.64 -12.13 -13.88
C LEU A 59 6.85 -13.31 -14.85
N GLU A 60 7.48 -14.40 -14.39
CA GLU A 60 7.57 -15.64 -15.21
C GLU A 60 6.19 -16.25 -15.47
N TRP A 61 5.24 -16.16 -14.51
CA TRP A 61 3.86 -16.55 -14.79
C TRP A 61 3.20 -15.61 -15.81
N ALA A 62 3.40 -14.29 -15.69
CA ALA A 62 2.88 -13.33 -16.66
C ALA A 62 3.42 -13.65 -18.07
N LYS A 63 4.72 -13.94 -18.19
CA LYS A 63 5.36 -14.34 -19.45
C LYS A 63 4.79 -15.65 -19.98
N LYS A 64 4.71 -16.68 -19.13
CA LYS A 64 4.20 -18.02 -19.53
C LYS A 64 2.78 -17.95 -20.07
N TYR A 65 1.90 -17.18 -19.44
CA TYR A 65 0.48 -17.11 -19.77
C TYR A 65 0.11 -15.89 -20.62
N LYS A 66 1.06 -15.03 -20.97
CA LYS A 66 0.85 -13.75 -21.67
C LYS A 66 -0.18 -12.87 -20.95
N ALA A 67 -0.12 -12.90 -19.61
CA ALA A 67 -1.01 -12.12 -18.76
C ALA A 67 -0.55 -10.67 -18.65
N ARG A 68 -1.49 -9.74 -18.49
CA ARG A 68 -1.18 -8.40 -18.00
C ARG A 68 -0.69 -8.48 -16.56
N TYR A 69 0.26 -7.64 -16.22
CA TYR A 69 0.88 -7.66 -14.91
C TYR A 69 0.86 -6.28 -14.26
N LEU A 70 0.35 -6.18 -13.04
CA LEU A 70 0.39 -4.96 -12.25
C LEU A 70 1.16 -5.19 -10.95
N LEU A 71 2.22 -4.39 -10.77
CA LEU A 71 2.95 -4.32 -9.51
C LEU A 71 2.36 -3.25 -8.61
N THR A 72 1.96 -3.61 -7.38
CA THR A 72 1.74 -2.61 -6.34
C THR A 72 3.07 -2.20 -5.72
N SER A 73 3.55 -1.05 -6.13
CA SER A 73 4.68 -0.35 -5.54
C SER A 73 4.22 0.56 -4.40
N THR A 74 4.99 1.52 -3.99
CA THR A 74 4.75 2.35 -2.81
C THR A 74 5.34 3.74 -2.97
N SER A 75 4.77 4.74 -2.32
CA SER A 75 5.39 6.07 -2.17
C SER A 75 6.78 6.04 -1.52
N ALA A 76 7.10 4.97 -0.80
CA ALA A 76 8.41 4.81 -0.16
C ALA A 76 9.59 4.74 -1.15
N VAL A 77 9.34 4.45 -2.44
CA VAL A 77 10.37 4.47 -3.49
C VAL A 77 10.93 5.87 -3.74
N TYR A 78 10.19 6.91 -3.37
CA TYR A 78 10.62 8.30 -3.49
C TYR A 78 11.64 8.72 -2.41
N GLY A 79 11.69 8.00 -1.28
CA GLY A 79 12.55 8.35 -0.16
C GLY A 79 12.22 9.72 0.43
N LYS A 80 13.24 10.58 0.56
CA LYS A 80 13.07 11.94 1.08
C LYS A 80 12.25 12.78 0.07
N PRO A 81 11.12 13.35 0.48
CA PRO A 81 10.34 14.23 -0.39
C PRO A 81 11.11 15.52 -0.71
N PRO A 82 10.67 16.31 -1.72
CA PRO A 82 11.25 17.60 -2.03
C PRO A 82 11.26 18.54 -0.81
N GLU A 83 12.35 19.27 -0.60
CA GLU A 83 12.52 20.16 0.56
C GLU A 83 11.57 21.37 0.53
N ASN A 84 11.12 21.75 -0.65
CA ASN A 84 10.16 22.85 -0.85
C ASN A 84 8.71 22.45 -0.57
N GLY A 85 8.45 21.19 -0.18
CA GLY A 85 7.11 20.68 0.13
C GLY A 85 6.21 20.45 -1.10
N GLU A 86 6.75 20.50 -2.30
CA GLU A 86 5.98 20.21 -3.52
C GLU A 86 5.49 18.75 -3.56
N PRO A 87 4.30 18.51 -4.13
CA PRO A 87 3.82 17.15 -4.38
C PRO A 87 4.78 16.35 -5.27
N VAL A 88 4.89 15.06 -4.98
CA VAL A 88 5.85 14.16 -5.63
C VAL A 88 5.25 13.61 -6.91
N LYS A 89 5.87 13.91 -8.04
CA LYS A 89 5.55 13.36 -9.36
C LYS A 89 6.28 12.04 -9.59
N GLU A 90 5.79 11.24 -10.55
CA GLU A 90 6.34 9.92 -10.86
C GLU A 90 7.79 9.97 -11.39
N ASN A 91 8.23 11.09 -11.95
CA ASN A 91 9.60 11.30 -12.42
C ASN A 91 10.58 11.79 -11.31
N TYR A 92 10.14 11.90 -10.06
CA TYR A 92 11.00 12.25 -8.94
C TYR A 92 11.80 11.03 -8.48
N TYR A 93 13.13 11.10 -8.57
CA TYR A 93 14.01 9.97 -8.21
C TYR A 93 14.25 9.84 -6.71
N GLY A 94 14.26 10.93 -5.98
CA GLY A 94 14.39 10.98 -4.53
C GLY A 94 15.68 10.40 -3.97
N LEU A 95 15.89 10.63 -2.68
CA LEU A 95 17.03 10.10 -1.95
C LEU A 95 16.58 9.06 -0.94
N LEU A 96 17.18 7.88 -0.97
CA LEU A 96 16.95 6.79 -0.03
C LEU A 96 18.23 6.44 0.75
N ASP A 97 18.04 6.14 2.03
CA ASP A 97 19.06 5.46 2.83
C ASP A 97 18.98 3.96 2.54
N PHE A 98 19.87 3.48 1.68
CA PHE A 98 19.91 2.08 1.21
C PHE A 98 20.55 1.11 2.22
N LEU A 99 21.06 1.61 3.35
CA LEU A 99 21.58 0.80 4.47
C LEU A 99 20.75 0.98 5.74
N GLY A 100 19.77 1.87 5.72
CA GLY A 100 18.92 2.16 6.86
C GLY A 100 17.95 1.01 7.19
N PRO A 101 17.24 1.14 8.32
CA PRO A 101 16.41 0.05 8.86
C PRO A 101 15.21 -0.31 7.97
N ARG A 102 14.88 0.51 6.97
CA ARG A 102 13.82 0.28 5.99
C ARG A 102 14.35 -0.10 4.60
N ALA A 103 15.67 -0.22 4.45
CA ALA A 103 16.31 -0.47 3.15
C ALA A 103 15.74 -1.72 2.46
N GLY A 104 15.57 -2.84 3.19
CA GLY A 104 15.02 -4.07 2.63
C GLY A 104 13.61 -3.92 2.03
N TYR A 105 12.79 -3.00 2.55
CA TYR A 105 11.49 -2.68 1.98
C TYR A 105 11.60 -1.65 0.84
N ASN A 106 12.24 -0.53 1.09
CA ASN A 106 12.28 0.60 0.16
C ASN A 106 13.06 0.25 -1.12
N GLU A 107 14.28 -0.26 -0.96
CA GLU A 107 15.11 -0.71 -2.10
C GLU A 107 14.54 -1.97 -2.75
N GLY A 108 13.94 -2.87 -1.96
CA GLY A 108 13.22 -4.01 -2.49
C GLY A 108 12.10 -3.59 -3.46
N LYS A 109 11.31 -2.58 -3.11
CA LYS A 109 10.26 -2.03 -4.00
C LYS A 109 10.84 -1.31 -5.22
N ARG A 110 11.94 -0.56 -5.08
CA ARG A 110 12.65 0.02 -6.24
C ARG A 110 13.15 -1.06 -7.19
N PHE A 111 13.77 -2.10 -6.63
CA PHE A 111 14.24 -3.23 -7.45
C PHE A 111 13.09 -3.98 -8.11
N ALA A 112 11.95 -4.13 -7.43
CA ALA A 112 10.74 -4.69 -8.03
C ALA A 112 10.25 -3.89 -9.25
N GLU A 113 10.24 -2.56 -9.18
CA GLU A 113 9.95 -1.70 -10.35
C GLU A 113 10.96 -1.92 -11.48
N THR A 114 12.26 -1.99 -11.15
CA THR A 114 13.33 -2.29 -12.13
C THR A 114 13.10 -3.64 -12.80
N LEU A 115 12.74 -4.69 -12.05
CA LEU A 115 12.42 -6.00 -12.62
C LEU A 115 11.25 -5.92 -13.61
N VAL A 116 10.16 -5.22 -13.23
CA VAL A 116 8.98 -5.06 -14.09
C VAL A 116 9.34 -4.40 -15.41
N THR A 117 10.05 -3.27 -15.37
CA THR A 117 10.47 -2.56 -16.60
C THR A 117 11.45 -3.40 -17.43
N THR A 118 12.38 -4.12 -16.79
CA THR A 118 13.32 -5.01 -17.48
C THR A 118 12.59 -6.15 -18.22
N TYR A 119 11.59 -6.77 -17.57
CA TYR A 119 10.77 -7.82 -18.19
C TYR A 119 9.88 -7.27 -19.31
N GLN A 120 9.33 -6.07 -19.13
CA GLN A 120 8.60 -5.37 -20.18
C GLN A 120 9.46 -5.21 -21.43
N ASP A 121 10.66 -4.67 -21.28
CA ASP A 121 11.56 -4.41 -22.42
C ASP A 121 12.07 -5.71 -23.07
N ALA A 122 12.50 -6.68 -22.25
CA ALA A 122 13.10 -7.92 -22.75
C ALA A 122 12.08 -8.87 -23.39
N TYR A 123 10.86 -8.92 -22.89
CA TYR A 123 9.86 -9.91 -23.28
C TYR A 123 8.58 -9.30 -23.85
N GLN A 124 8.52 -7.97 -23.99
CA GLN A 124 7.34 -7.24 -24.48
C GLN A 124 6.07 -7.56 -23.66
N LEU A 125 6.24 -7.70 -22.34
CA LEU A 125 5.13 -7.94 -21.44
C LEU A 125 4.31 -6.66 -21.28
N ASN A 126 3.00 -6.80 -21.21
CA ASN A 126 2.12 -5.70 -20.83
C ASN A 126 2.13 -5.56 -19.31
N THR A 127 2.83 -4.56 -18.79
CA THR A 127 3.03 -4.35 -17.37
C THR A 127 2.62 -2.94 -16.94
N SER A 128 2.20 -2.79 -15.69
CA SER A 128 1.88 -1.51 -15.07
C SER A 128 2.43 -1.46 -13.64
N ILE A 129 2.72 -0.26 -13.15
CA ILE A 129 3.25 0.00 -11.80
C ILE A 129 2.38 1.02 -11.09
N ALA A 130 1.77 0.63 -9.97
CA ALA A 130 1.01 1.54 -9.10
C ALA A 130 1.85 1.91 -7.87
N ARG A 131 2.23 3.16 -7.71
CA ARG A 131 2.87 3.69 -6.49
C ARG A 131 1.80 4.11 -5.49
N ILE A 132 1.50 3.22 -4.56
CA ILE A 132 0.43 3.39 -3.57
C ILE A 132 0.91 4.32 -2.46
N PHE A 133 0.16 5.38 -2.19
CA PHE A 133 0.31 6.22 -1.00
C PHE A 133 -0.49 5.66 0.17
N SER A 134 -0.43 6.33 1.35
CA SER A 134 -1.06 5.79 2.56
C SER A 134 -2.53 5.46 2.32
N THR A 135 -2.82 4.17 2.30
CA THR A 135 -4.19 3.66 2.13
C THR A 135 -4.73 3.19 3.47
N TYR A 136 -6.01 3.45 3.72
CA TYR A 136 -6.72 3.03 4.93
C TYR A 136 -8.13 2.53 4.61
N GLY A 137 -8.73 1.79 5.53
CA GLY A 137 -10.11 1.34 5.37
C GLY A 137 -10.46 0.09 6.16
N PRO A 138 -11.66 -0.46 5.95
CA PRO A 138 -12.08 -1.73 6.53
C PRO A 138 -11.09 -2.87 6.24
N ARG A 139 -11.05 -3.88 7.14
CA ARG A 139 -10.17 -5.07 7.07
C ARG A 139 -8.67 -4.80 7.25
N MET A 140 -8.25 -3.54 7.44
CA MET A 140 -6.85 -3.27 7.75
C MET A 140 -6.46 -3.90 9.09
N LEU A 141 -5.32 -4.61 9.10
CA LEU A 141 -4.84 -5.27 10.31
C LEU A 141 -4.47 -4.27 11.39
N GLN A 142 -5.02 -4.50 12.58
CA GLN A 142 -4.68 -3.76 13.79
C GLN A 142 -3.35 -4.26 14.35
N HIS A 143 -2.71 -3.45 15.19
CA HIS A 143 -1.39 -3.75 15.73
C HIS A 143 -0.28 -3.96 14.69
N SER A 144 -0.54 -3.61 13.43
CA SER A 144 0.44 -3.71 12.35
C SER A 144 1.54 -2.63 12.40
N GLY A 145 1.38 -1.64 13.29
CA GLY A 145 2.24 -0.46 13.37
C GLY A 145 1.75 0.69 12.48
N ARG A 146 0.55 0.59 11.93
CA ARG A 146 -0.13 1.67 11.21
C ARG A 146 -1.05 2.40 12.18
N GLN A 147 -0.95 3.73 12.26
CA GLN A 147 -1.63 4.51 13.30
C GLN A 147 -3.16 4.55 13.12
N VAL A 148 -3.66 4.73 11.90
CA VAL A 148 -5.12 4.89 11.67
C VAL A 148 -5.95 3.71 12.19
N PRO A 149 -5.62 2.44 11.92
CA PRO A 149 -6.34 1.30 12.52
C PRO A 149 -6.27 1.27 14.04
N ASP A 150 -5.12 1.66 14.61
CA ASP A 150 -4.93 1.70 16.06
C ASP A 150 -5.74 2.84 16.70
N PHE A 151 -5.86 3.99 16.05
CA PHE A 151 -6.72 5.10 16.48
C PHE A 151 -8.20 4.67 16.51
N ILE A 152 -8.68 4.04 15.43
CA ILE A 152 -10.07 3.56 15.36
C ILE A 152 -10.36 2.56 16.47
N ARG A 153 -9.46 1.59 16.70
CA ARG A 153 -9.61 0.62 17.76
C ARG A 153 -9.68 1.29 19.13
N ASN A 154 -8.69 2.15 19.43
CA ASN A 154 -8.60 2.79 20.74
C ASN A 154 -9.80 3.72 20.98
N ALA A 155 -10.24 4.47 19.97
CA ALA A 155 -11.41 5.30 20.07
C ALA A 155 -12.70 4.49 20.34
N VAL A 156 -12.92 3.40 19.61
CA VAL A 156 -14.10 2.54 19.84
C VAL A 156 -14.09 1.91 21.24
N ASP A 157 -12.91 1.60 21.76
CA ASP A 157 -12.73 1.02 23.08
C ASP A 157 -12.64 2.10 24.19
N ASN A 158 -12.78 3.40 23.88
CA ASN A 158 -12.57 4.54 24.79
C ASN A 158 -11.21 4.51 25.52
N LYS A 159 -10.17 4.07 24.81
CA LYS A 159 -8.79 4.04 25.30
C LYS A 159 -8.02 5.24 24.77
N GLU A 160 -6.92 5.59 25.45
CA GLU A 160 -6.00 6.62 25.00
C GLU A 160 -5.48 6.35 23.58
N ILE A 161 -5.42 7.39 22.78
CA ILE A 161 -4.88 7.37 21.41
C ILE A 161 -3.46 7.98 21.47
N GLU A 162 -2.47 7.12 21.25
CA GLU A 162 -1.06 7.51 21.20
C GLU A 162 -0.70 7.91 19.75
N ILE A 163 -0.30 9.16 19.55
CA ILE A 163 0.18 9.70 18.29
C ILE A 163 1.71 9.60 18.28
N ALA A 164 2.24 8.93 17.27
CA ALA A 164 3.66 8.72 17.14
C ALA A 164 4.27 9.58 16.03
N GLY A 165 5.41 10.20 16.33
CA GLY A 165 6.16 11.04 15.40
C GLY A 165 5.96 12.52 15.64
N ASP A 166 6.34 13.34 14.64
CA ASP A 166 6.20 14.79 14.69
C ASP A 166 4.73 15.22 14.50
N GLU A 167 4.22 15.98 15.45
CA GLU A 167 2.85 16.49 15.46
C GLU A 167 2.50 17.37 14.26
N GLN A 168 3.50 18.04 13.68
CA GLN A 168 3.34 18.93 12.54
C GLN A 168 3.46 18.18 11.19
N SER A 169 3.92 16.94 11.21
CA SER A 169 4.03 16.15 9.99
C SER A 169 2.67 15.89 9.38
N VAL A 170 2.53 16.24 8.10
CA VAL A 170 1.32 16.00 7.33
C VAL A 170 1.45 14.71 6.52
N LEU A 171 0.37 13.97 6.42
CA LEU A 171 0.24 12.75 5.63
C LEU A 171 -1.01 12.84 4.76
N THR A 172 -1.04 12.05 3.71
CA THR A 172 -2.24 11.91 2.87
C THR A 172 -2.84 10.54 3.07
N PHE A 173 -4.16 10.43 2.95
CA PHE A 173 -4.88 9.17 3.21
C PHE A 173 -5.88 8.90 2.08
N CYS A 174 -5.67 7.81 1.36
CA CYS A 174 -6.57 7.34 0.32
C CYS A 174 -7.44 6.21 0.88
N TYR A 175 -8.75 6.31 0.68
CA TYR A 175 -9.64 5.23 1.09
C TYR A 175 -9.43 3.98 0.23
N VAL A 176 -9.48 2.81 0.84
CA VAL A 176 -9.13 1.54 0.18
C VAL A 176 -9.95 1.26 -1.08
N LYS A 177 -11.23 1.66 -1.12
CA LYS A 177 -12.06 1.48 -2.30
C LYS A 177 -11.55 2.31 -3.47
N ASP A 178 -11.22 3.58 -3.25
CA ASP A 178 -10.66 4.43 -4.30
C ASP A 178 -9.32 3.89 -4.79
N ALA A 179 -8.45 3.43 -3.87
CA ALA A 179 -7.19 2.80 -4.27
C ALA A 179 -7.41 1.55 -5.14
N VAL A 180 -8.37 0.69 -4.79
CA VAL A 180 -8.71 -0.50 -5.60
C VAL A 180 -9.26 -0.11 -6.97
N GLU A 181 -10.13 0.90 -7.05
CA GLU A 181 -10.63 1.41 -8.33
C GLU A 181 -9.50 1.95 -9.21
N GLY A 182 -8.51 2.65 -8.61
CA GLY A 182 -7.31 3.08 -9.32
C GLY A 182 -6.47 1.92 -9.85
N LEU A 183 -6.30 0.85 -9.07
CA LEU A 183 -5.60 -0.35 -9.54
C LEU A 183 -6.33 -1.04 -10.69
N ILE A 184 -7.66 -1.12 -10.63
CA ILE A 184 -8.48 -1.71 -11.70
C ILE A 184 -8.40 -0.85 -12.96
N ALA A 185 -8.52 0.47 -12.83
CA ALA A 185 -8.39 1.39 -13.96
C ALA A 185 -7.02 1.29 -14.63
N LEU A 186 -5.94 1.22 -13.84
CA LEU A 186 -4.58 1.05 -14.35
C LEU A 186 -4.38 -0.30 -15.02
N MET A 187 -4.90 -1.40 -14.46
CA MET A 187 -4.86 -2.72 -15.08
C MET A 187 -5.61 -2.74 -16.42
N ALA A 188 -6.70 -2.00 -16.55
CA ALA A 188 -7.48 -1.93 -17.78
C ALA A 188 -6.90 -0.96 -18.83
N SER A 189 -5.89 -0.16 -18.48
CA SER A 189 -5.25 0.82 -19.39
C SER A 189 -4.05 0.22 -20.12
N GLU A 190 -3.50 0.93 -21.11
CA GLU A 190 -2.24 0.57 -21.78
C GLU A 190 -1.02 1.29 -21.17
N ILE A 191 -1.16 1.88 -19.97
CA ILE A 191 -0.11 2.65 -19.32
C ILE A 191 0.90 1.69 -18.70
N SER A 192 2.16 1.84 -19.09
CA SER A 192 3.28 1.05 -18.58
C SER A 192 4.15 1.83 -17.59
N ASP A 193 4.16 3.15 -17.69
CA ASP A 193 4.86 4.02 -16.75
C ASP A 193 4.22 3.97 -15.35
N PRO A 194 4.99 4.23 -14.29
CA PRO A 194 4.43 4.33 -12.94
C PRO A 194 3.33 5.38 -12.82
N ILE A 195 2.31 5.07 -12.01
CA ILE A 195 1.21 5.97 -11.67
C ILE A 195 1.09 6.09 -10.15
N ASN A 196 0.99 7.31 -9.64
CA ASN A 196 0.67 7.60 -8.25
C ASN A 196 -0.81 7.34 -7.95
N ILE A 197 -1.08 6.46 -6.99
CA ILE A 197 -2.42 6.18 -6.48
C ILE A 197 -2.50 6.65 -5.03
N GLY A 198 -3.20 7.74 -4.80
CA GLY A 198 -3.25 8.39 -3.48
C GLY A 198 -4.23 9.56 -3.43
N SER A 199 -4.23 10.28 -2.32
CA SER A 199 -5.00 11.51 -2.13
C SER A 199 -4.04 12.69 -1.95
N GLU A 200 -4.39 13.84 -2.49
CA GLU A 200 -3.65 15.10 -2.30
C GLU A 200 -4.04 15.82 -0.99
N GLN A 201 -5.10 15.36 -0.32
CA GLN A 201 -5.54 15.97 0.93
C GLN A 201 -4.57 15.63 2.07
N ALA A 202 -3.80 16.63 2.46
CA ALA A 202 -2.83 16.53 3.55
C ALA A 202 -3.51 16.80 4.91
N LEU A 203 -3.24 15.94 5.89
CA LEU A 203 -3.74 16.04 7.26
C LEU A 203 -2.63 15.66 8.24
N THR A 204 -2.59 16.32 9.39
CA THR A 204 -1.76 15.86 10.52
C THR A 204 -2.36 14.62 11.17
N MET A 205 -1.53 13.82 11.83
CA MET A 205 -2.03 12.66 12.60
C MET A 205 -2.95 13.09 13.74
N THR A 206 -2.73 14.27 14.30
CA THR A 206 -3.59 14.87 15.31
C THR A 206 -4.99 15.17 14.77
N GLU A 207 -5.09 15.74 13.56
CA GLU A 207 -6.40 15.97 12.91
C GLU A 207 -7.12 14.66 12.64
N VAL A 208 -6.42 13.64 12.14
CA VAL A 208 -7.02 12.33 11.91
C VAL A 208 -7.50 11.69 13.21
N ALA A 209 -6.70 11.76 14.29
CA ALA A 209 -7.11 11.23 15.60
C ALA A 209 -8.35 11.94 16.17
N LYS A 210 -8.41 13.28 16.06
CA LYS A 210 -9.59 14.07 16.47
C LYS A 210 -10.84 13.68 15.68
N LYS A 211 -10.73 13.53 14.36
CA LYS A 211 -11.83 13.05 13.50
C LYS A 211 -12.33 11.67 13.94
N VAL A 212 -11.41 10.75 14.24
CA VAL A 212 -11.78 9.41 14.72
C VAL A 212 -12.53 9.47 16.05
N ILE A 213 -12.10 10.31 17.01
CA ILE A 213 -12.78 10.52 18.30
C ILE A 213 -14.20 11.04 18.06
N GLU A 214 -14.35 12.06 17.22
CA GLU A 214 -15.65 12.66 16.88
C GLU A 214 -16.59 11.63 16.23
N ILE A 215 -16.16 10.97 15.18
CA ILE A 215 -16.93 9.97 14.40
C ILE A 215 -17.38 8.80 15.28
N THR A 216 -16.56 8.40 16.26
CA THR A 216 -16.88 7.28 17.15
C THR A 216 -17.66 7.68 18.40
N ASN A 217 -17.84 8.99 18.66
CA ASN A 217 -18.36 9.57 19.90
C ASN A 217 -17.57 9.06 21.11
N SER A 218 -16.25 9.03 21.00
CA SER A 218 -15.35 8.48 22.00
C SER A 218 -14.95 9.50 23.06
N SER A 219 -14.74 9.02 24.29
CA SER A 219 -14.12 9.79 25.38
C SER A 219 -12.58 9.67 25.41
N SER A 220 -11.96 9.13 24.37
CA SER A 220 -10.51 8.95 24.29
C SER A 220 -9.75 10.26 24.37
N THR A 221 -8.64 10.23 25.09
CA THR A 221 -7.66 11.32 25.16
C THR A 221 -6.52 11.08 24.18
N LEU A 222 -5.81 12.16 23.81
CA LEU A 222 -4.63 12.08 22.96
C LEU A 222 -3.37 12.15 23.82
N SER A 223 -2.39 11.32 23.47
CA SER A 223 -1.02 11.41 23.97
C SER A 223 -0.02 11.36 22.81
N TYR A 224 1.18 11.83 23.03
CA TYR A 224 2.21 11.97 22.01
C TYR A 224 3.48 11.23 22.41
N THR A 225 4.11 10.57 21.44
CA THR A 225 5.33 9.80 21.68
C THR A 225 6.31 9.91 20.53
N ASN A 226 7.59 10.01 20.87
CA ASN A 226 8.68 9.98 19.88
C ASN A 226 9.21 8.55 19.62
N LYS A 227 8.49 7.52 20.04
CA LYS A 227 8.97 6.12 20.04
C LYS A 227 9.16 5.49 18.67
N TYR A 228 8.69 6.11 17.59
CA TYR A 228 8.82 5.51 16.26
C TYR A 228 10.00 6.10 15.49
N ALA A 229 11.16 5.45 15.61
CA ALA A 229 12.36 5.76 14.82
C ALA A 229 12.19 5.47 13.31
N TYR A 230 11.04 4.94 12.89
CA TYR A 230 10.79 4.47 11.53
C TYR A 230 9.63 5.21 10.86
N THR A 231 9.47 6.50 11.17
CA THR A 231 8.46 7.30 10.49
C THR A 231 8.78 7.38 8.99
N MET A 232 7.78 7.06 8.19
CA MET A 232 7.82 7.34 6.76
C MET A 232 7.96 8.85 6.60
N GLN A 233 8.91 9.31 5.79
CA GLN A 233 8.91 10.73 5.44
C GLN A 233 7.62 11.01 4.65
N PRO A 234 6.79 11.94 5.10
CA PRO A 234 5.51 12.20 4.46
C PRO A 234 5.75 12.81 3.08
N ALA A 235 5.21 12.15 2.06
CA ALA A 235 5.18 12.68 0.71
C ALA A 235 3.72 12.90 0.32
N ILE A 236 3.41 14.05 -0.25
CA ILE A 236 2.13 14.35 -0.86
C ILE A 236 2.22 13.92 -2.32
N PRO A 237 1.33 13.06 -2.84
CA PRO A 237 1.36 12.69 -4.24
C PRO A 237 0.92 13.85 -5.14
N ASP A 238 1.57 14.01 -6.28
CA ASP A 238 0.93 14.61 -7.45
C ASP A 238 0.18 13.47 -8.17
N ILE A 239 -1.13 13.58 -8.32
CA ILE A 239 -1.95 12.59 -9.03
C ILE A 239 -2.47 13.11 -10.39
N SER A 240 -1.86 14.15 -10.94
CA SER A 240 -2.26 14.71 -12.24
C SER A 240 -2.25 13.65 -13.32
N LYS A 241 -1.22 12.81 -13.37
CA LYS A 241 -1.10 11.73 -14.34
C LYS A 241 -2.26 10.72 -14.21
N ALA A 242 -2.64 10.33 -13.00
CA ALA A 242 -3.79 9.46 -12.79
C ALA A 242 -5.11 10.12 -13.21
N LYS A 243 -5.28 11.42 -12.97
CA LYS A 243 -6.46 12.18 -13.43
C LYS A 243 -6.55 12.24 -14.95
N GLU A 244 -5.45 12.56 -15.61
CA GLU A 244 -5.39 12.79 -17.06
C GLU A 244 -5.45 11.49 -17.87
N GLU A 245 -4.71 10.46 -17.46
CA GLU A 245 -4.55 9.26 -18.26
C GLU A 245 -5.52 8.13 -17.85
N LEU A 246 -5.97 8.07 -16.58
CA LEU A 246 -6.90 7.06 -16.09
C LEU A 246 -8.31 7.61 -15.82
N ASN A 247 -8.52 8.92 -15.89
CA ASN A 247 -9.74 9.59 -15.40
C ASN A 247 -10.07 9.15 -13.96
N TRP A 248 -9.03 8.95 -13.14
CA TRP A 248 -9.16 8.49 -11.77
C TRP A 248 -8.71 9.56 -10.76
N PHE A 249 -9.47 9.72 -9.71
CA PHE A 249 -9.15 10.48 -8.50
C PHE A 249 -9.95 9.94 -7.32
N PRO A 250 -9.46 10.09 -6.07
CA PRO A 250 -10.18 9.61 -4.90
C PRO A 250 -11.48 10.39 -4.69
N LEU A 251 -12.58 9.68 -4.46
CA LEU A 251 -13.92 10.24 -4.29
C LEU A 251 -14.39 10.24 -2.84
N VAL A 252 -13.91 9.29 -2.04
CA VAL A 252 -14.36 9.11 -0.66
C VAL A 252 -13.64 10.09 0.26
N SER A 253 -14.40 10.94 0.95
CA SER A 253 -13.85 11.85 1.93
C SER A 253 -13.21 11.11 3.12
N ILE A 254 -12.27 11.76 3.81
CA ILE A 254 -11.63 11.17 4.99
C ILE A 254 -12.67 10.79 6.05
N ASP A 255 -13.69 11.62 6.26
CA ASP A 255 -14.73 11.40 7.27
C ASP A 255 -15.60 10.19 6.95
N GLU A 256 -16.03 10.04 5.70
CA GLU A 256 -16.78 8.86 5.23
C GLU A 256 -15.95 7.58 5.34
N GLY A 257 -14.70 7.62 4.93
CA GLY A 257 -13.79 6.48 4.99
C GLY A 257 -13.48 6.05 6.43
N LEU A 258 -13.23 7.00 7.34
CA LEU A 258 -13.01 6.72 8.76
C LEU A 258 -14.27 6.16 9.42
N LYS A 259 -15.44 6.70 9.08
CA LYS A 259 -16.73 6.18 9.56
C LYS A 259 -16.93 4.72 9.14
N SER A 260 -16.75 4.43 7.86
CA SER A 260 -16.85 3.06 7.33
C SER A 260 -15.87 2.09 8.00
N ALA A 261 -14.62 2.52 8.22
CA ALA A 261 -13.63 1.71 8.90
C ALA A 261 -14.00 1.46 10.38
N ALA A 262 -14.52 2.48 11.07
CA ALA A 262 -14.97 2.36 12.45
C ALA A 262 -16.22 1.45 12.59
N GLU A 263 -17.18 1.56 11.69
CA GLU A 263 -18.37 0.69 11.64
C GLU A 263 -17.97 -0.77 11.41
N PHE A 264 -17.05 -1.02 10.47
CA PHE A 264 -16.50 -2.36 10.26
C PHE A 264 -15.82 -2.89 11.51
N TYR A 265 -15.03 -2.05 12.20
CA TYR A 265 -14.40 -2.44 13.46
C TYR A 265 -15.42 -2.82 14.52
N LYS A 266 -16.46 -2.02 14.71
CA LYS A 266 -17.56 -2.30 15.67
C LYS A 266 -18.29 -3.60 15.32
N SER A 267 -18.66 -3.79 14.05
CA SER A 267 -19.43 -4.96 13.59
C SER A 267 -18.67 -6.28 13.73
N THR A 268 -17.33 -6.24 13.68
CA THR A 268 -16.47 -7.43 13.80
C THR A 268 -15.95 -7.66 15.21
N ALA A 269 -16.38 -6.91 16.20
CA ALA A 269 -15.92 -7.02 17.59
C ALA A 269 -16.13 -8.41 18.20
N PHE A 270 -17.22 -9.11 17.81
CA PHE A 270 -17.52 -10.47 18.28
C PHE A 270 -16.51 -11.52 17.78
N LEU A 271 -15.87 -11.30 16.63
CA LEU A 271 -14.85 -12.21 16.08
C LEU A 271 -13.50 -12.10 16.80
N ARG A 272 -13.35 -11.12 17.71
CA ARG A 272 -12.10 -10.78 18.39
C ARG A 272 -12.10 -11.15 19.87
N ARG A 273 -13.18 -11.76 20.36
CA ARG A 273 -13.18 -12.30 21.71
C ARG A 273 -12.26 -13.50 21.74
N PRO A 274 -11.31 -13.56 22.70
CA PRO A 274 -10.35 -14.63 22.83
C PRO A 274 -11.01 -15.97 23.05
#